data_42625e099d53d3a65aaa12b4646c55cf
#
_entry.id   42625e099d53d3a65aaa12b4646c55cf
#
_cell.length_a   1.000
_cell.length_b   1.000
_cell.length_c   1.000
_cell.angle_alpha   90.00
_cell.angle_beta   90.00
_cell.angle_gamma   90.00
#
_symmetry.space_group_name_H-M   'P 1'
#
loop_
_entity.id
_entity.type
_entity.pdbx_description
1 polymer ?
#
loop_
_entity_poly.entity_id
_entity_poly.type
_entity_poly.pdbx_seq_one_letter_code
_entity_poly.pdbx_strand_id
1 'polypeptide(L)'
;MREHYEYKPEGVCTKMITFDIEDGKIYGLHFLGGCPGNLAAISRLLEGAYAETTAGILRGNRCGHRHTSCADQLATAIDRAIIAGEERRKAS
;
A
#
# COMPACT_ATOMS: atom_id res chain seq x y z
N MET A 1 -8.77 0.92 -16.04
CA MET A 1 -7.45 1.45 -16.41
C MET A 1 -6.48 1.27 -15.26
N ARG A 2 -5.28 0.79 -15.54
CA ARG A 2 -4.28 0.51 -14.50
C ARG A 2 -3.50 1.79 -14.17
N GLU A 3 -3.43 2.14 -12.88
CA GLU A 3 -2.76 3.34 -12.42
C GLU A 3 -1.63 2.97 -11.47
N HIS A 4 -0.48 3.63 -11.62
CA HIS A 4 0.71 3.38 -10.81
C HIS A 4 0.83 4.41 -9.70
N TYR A 5 1.17 3.95 -8.49
CA TYR A 5 1.34 4.80 -7.32
C TYR A 5 2.65 4.51 -6.61
N GLU A 6 3.24 5.56 -6.05
CA GLU A 6 4.44 5.48 -5.23
C GLU A 6 4.19 6.26 -3.94
N TYR A 7 4.62 5.69 -2.83
CA TYR A 7 4.44 6.30 -1.53
C TYR A 7 5.71 6.15 -0.69
N LYS A 8 6.15 7.25 -0.08
CA LYS A 8 7.30 7.24 0.84
C LYS A 8 6.79 7.08 2.26
N PRO A 9 6.93 5.89 2.89
CA PRO A 9 6.41 5.67 4.23
C PRO A 9 7.25 6.40 5.28
N GLU A 10 6.64 6.65 6.45
CA GLU A 10 7.27 7.30 7.57
C GLU A 10 7.26 6.39 8.79
N GLY A 11 8.30 6.51 9.64
CA GLY A 11 8.37 5.77 10.88
C GLY A 11 8.64 4.29 10.74
N VAL A 12 9.09 3.83 9.58
CA VAL A 12 9.39 2.43 9.29
C VAL A 12 10.68 2.30 8.49
N CYS A 13 11.22 1.08 8.39
CA CYS A 13 12.47 0.84 7.69
C CYS A 13 12.33 0.77 6.16
N THR A 14 11.13 0.60 5.63
CA THR A 14 10.87 0.65 4.19
C THR A 14 11.06 2.06 3.67
N LYS A 15 11.75 2.21 2.56
CA LYS A 15 12.05 3.52 1.97
C LYS A 15 11.01 3.97 0.96
N MET A 16 10.39 3.05 0.25
CA MET A 16 9.40 3.34 -0.78
C MET A 16 8.45 2.17 -0.95
N ILE A 17 7.17 2.48 -1.14
CA ILE A 17 6.15 1.47 -1.48
C ILE A 17 5.61 1.83 -2.85
N THR A 18 5.63 0.88 -3.78
CA THR A 18 5.08 1.09 -5.12
C THR A 18 4.05 0.00 -5.44
N PHE A 19 3.02 0.36 -6.16
CA PHE A 19 1.98 -0.57 -6.56
C PHE A 19 1.11 0.03 -7.64
N ASP A 20 0.36 -0.82 -8.33
CA ASP A 20 -0.63 -0.40 -9.32
C ASP A 20 -2.02 -0.73 -8.79
N ILE A 21 -3.01 0.05 -9.20
CA ILE A 21 -4.42 -0.26 -8.94
C ILE A 21 -5.15 -0.33 -10.27
N GLU A 22 -5.89 -1.43 -10.47
CA GLU A 22 -6.78 -1.62 -11.61
C GLU A 22 -8.06 -2.27 -11.12
N ASP A 23 -9.20 -1.66 -11.47
CA ASP A 23 -10.52 -2.14 -11.05
C ASP A 23 -10.64 -2.36 -9.54
N GLY A 24 -9.99 -1.49 -8.76
CA GLY A 24 -10.02 -1.56 -7.30
C GLY A 24 -9.14 -2.64 -6.70
N LYS A 25 -8.29 -3.28 -7.48
CA LYS A 25 -7.38 -4.35 -7.04
C LYS A 25 -5.93 -3.91 -7.13
N ILE A 26 -5.10 -4.46 -6.24
CA ILE A 26 -3.67 -4.15 -6.15
C ILE A 26 -2.86 -5.09 -7.03
N TYR A 27 -1.91 -4.53 -7.78
CA TYR A 27 -0.98 -5.30 -8.60
C TYR A 27 0.43 -4.75 -8.47
N GLY A 28 1.43 -5.61 -8.62
CA GLY A 28 2.83 -5.21 -8.66
C GLY A 28 3.34 -4.54 -7.40
N LEU A 29 2.79 -4.89 -6.24
CA LEU A 29 3.20 -4.32 -4.96
C LEU A 29 4.67 -4.63 -4.69
N HIS A 30 5.44 -3.60 -4.38
CA HIS A 30 6.86 -3.73 -4.08
C HIS A 30 7.27 -2.78 -2.96
N PHE A 31 8.10 -3.28 -2.05
CA PHE A 31 8.69 -2.49 -0.97
C PHE A 31 10.18 -2.34 -1.20
N LEU A 32 10.69 -1.14 -1.20
CA LEU A 32 12.12 -0.88 -1.28
C LEU A 32 12.66 -0.72 0.14
N GLY A 33 13.57 -1.60 0.53
CA GLY A 33 14.11 -1.63 1.91
C GLY A 33 13.20 -2.39 2.87
N GLY A 34 13.50 -2.33 4.16
CA GLY A 34 12.75 -3.05 5.19
C GLY A 34 13.13 -4.52 5.29
N CYS A 35 12.22 -5.36 5.76
CA CYS A 35 12.42 -6.79 5.95
C CYS A 35 12.12 -7.55 4.65
N PRO A 36 13.15 -7.92 3.86
CA PRO A 36 12.91 -8.42 2.50
C PRO A 36 12.03 -9.68 2.44
N GLY A 37 12.21 -10.61 3.38
CA GLY A 37 11.42 -11.84 3.38
C GLY A 37 9.96 -11.61 3.66
N ASN A 38 9.64 -10.87 4.71
CA ASN A 38 8.26 -10.60 5.11
C ASN A 38 7.54 -9.72 4.08
N LEU A 39 8.22 -8.70 3.58
CA LEU A 39 7.61 -7.78 2.62
C LEU A 39 7.38 -8.43 1.27
N ALA A 40 8.27 -9.34 0.86
CA ALA A 40 8.06 -10.13 -0.36
C ALA A 40 6.84 -11.05 -0.23
N ALA A 41 6.67 -11.67 0.95
CA ALA A 41 5.51 -12.52 1.21
C ALA A 41 4.20 -11.70 1.17
N ILE A 42 4.19 -10.53 1.77
CA ILE A 42 3.04 -9.62 1.75
C ILE A 42 2.71 -9.22 0.31
N SER A 43 3.73 -8.90 -0.48
CA SER A 43 3.55 -8.51 -1.88
C SER A 43 2.89 -9.63 -2.71
N ARG A 44 3.28 -10.87 -2.48
CA ARG A 44 2.68 -12.03 -3.16
C ARG A 44 1.24 -12.26 -2.71
N LEU A 45 1.01 -12.16 -1.41
CA LEU A 45 -0.31 -12.41 -0.82
C LEU A 45 -1.34 -11.39 -1.32
N LEU A 46 -0.93 -10.15 -1.51
CA LEU A 46 -1.82 -9.05 -1.88
C LEU A 46 -1.96 -8.85 -3.39
N GLU A 47 -1.27 -9.61 -4.21
CA GLU A 47 -1.41 -9.50 -5.66
C GLU A 47 -2.85 -9.83 -6.05
N GLY A 48 -3.54 -8.88 -6.69
CA GLY A 48 -4.95 -9.04 -7.06
C GLY A 48 -5.95 -8.83 -5.93
N ALA A 49 -5.49 -8.46 -4.73
CA ALA A 49 -6.39 -8.20 -3.59
C ALA A 49 -7.13 -6.88 -3.76
N TYR A 50 -8.35 -6.80 -3.21
CA TYR A 50 -9.10 -5.55 -3.22
C TYR A 50 -8.41 -4.50 -2.36
N ALA A 51 -8.12 -3.35 -2.95
CA ALA A 51 -7.36 -2.29 -2.29
C ALA A 51 -8.05 -1.77 -1.04
N GLU A 52 -9.34 -1.46 -1.13
CA GLU A 52 -10.12 -0.92 -0.02
C GLU A 52 -10.19 -1.89 1.16
N THR A 53 -10.46 -3.16 0.89
CA THR A 53 -10.52 -4.20 1.92
C THR A 53 -9.15 -4.38 2.58
N THR A 54 -8.09 -4.41 1.78
CA THR A 54 -6.73 -4.57 2.27
C THR A 54 -6.34 -3.42 3.20
N ALA A 55 -6.63 -2.18 2.82
CA ALA A 55 -6.34 -1.02 3.66
C ALA A 55 -7.09 -1.10 5.00
N GLY A 56 -8.34 -1.53 4.98
CA GLY A 56 -9.13 -1.70 6.19
C GLY A 56 -8.56 -2.74 7.15
N ILE A 57 -8.01 -3.84 6.61
CA ILE A 57 -7.41 -4.90 7.42
C ILE A 57 -6.07 -4.46 8.02
N LEU A 58 -5.25 -3.76 7.25
CA LEU A 58 -3.89 -3.41 7.66
C LEU A 58 -3.79 -2.14 8.49
N ARG A 59 -4.81 -1.30 8.46
CA ARG A 59 -4.79 -0.01 9.18
C ARG A 59 -4.63 -0.23 10.67
N GLY A 60 -3.66 0.48 11.28
CA GLY A 60 -3.40 0.38 12.71
C GLY A 60 -2.51 -0.77 13.12
N ASN A 61 -2.03 -1.59 12.18
CA ASN A 61 -1.11 -2.67 12.49
C ASN A 61 0.25 -2.09 12.86
N ARG A 62 0.70 -2.35 14.09
CA ARG A 62 1.94 -1.78 14.63
C ARG A 62 3.06 -2.80 14.68
N CYS A 63 4.30 -2.31 14.59
CA CYS A 63 5.49 -3.15 14.70
C CYS A 63 6.17 -2.88 16.04
N GLY A 64 5.99 -3.77 17.02
CA GLY A 64 6.57 -3.64 18.34
C GLY A 64 6.09 -2.36 19.06
N HIS A 65 7.03 -1.52 19.49
CA HIS A 65 6.75 -0.25 20.18
C HIS A 65 6.54 0.93 19.24
N ARG A 66 6.64 0.73 17.94
CA ARG A 66 6.46 1.80 16.96
C ARG A 66 4.99 2.18 16.83
N HIS A 67 4.74 3.43 16.43
CA HIS A 67 3.37 3.91 16.20
C HIS A 67 2.73 3.29 14.96
N THR A 68 3.54 2.71 14.07
CA THR A 68 3.11 2.21 12.78
C THR A 68 3.96 1.01 12.36
N SER A 69 3.65 0.43 11.22
CA SER A 69 4.40 -0.66 10.61
C SER A 69 4.40 -0.47 9.09
N CYS A 70 5.20 -1.28 8.37
CA CYS A 70 5.17 -1.26 6.91
C CYS A 70 3.76 -1.59 6.39
N ALA A 71 3.04 -2.50 7.06
CA ALA A 71 1.68 -2.84 6.69
C ALA A 71 0.71 -1.67 6.90
N ASP A 72 0.83 -0.97 8.04
CA ASP A 72 0.03 0.20 8.32
C ASP A 72 0.32 1.34 7.33
N GLN A 73 1.59 1.53 7.00
CA GLN A 73 1.99 2.52 5.99
C GLN A 73 1.46 2.16 4.60
N LEU A 74 1.40 0.88 4.27
CA LEU A 74 0.77 0.43 3.03
C LEU A 74 -0.72 0.80 3.03
N ALA A 75 -1.43 0.63 4.15
CA ALA A 75 -2.83 1.04 4.25
C ALA A 75 -2.98 2.53 3.97
N THR A 76 -2.09 3.36 4.51
CA THR A 76 -2.09 4.80 4.25
C THR A 76 -1.85 5.08 2.77
N ALA A 77 -0.90 4.39 2.15
CA ALA A 77 -0.60 4.54 0.73
C ALA A 77 -1.82 4.19 -0.14
N ILE A 78 -2.49 3.11 0.19
CA ILE A 78 -3.69 2.68 -0.54
C ILE A 78 -4.81 3.71 -0.40
N ASP A 79 -5.05 4.22 0.82
CA ASP A 79 -6.07 5.24 1.05
C ASP A 79 -5.82 6.48 0.21
N ARG A 80 -4.57 6.94 0.16
CA ARG A 80 -4.20 8.11 -0.65
C ARG A 80 -4.37 7.84 -2.14
N ALA A 81 -4.05 6.64 -2.59
CA ALA A 81 -4.22 6.25 -3.99
C ALA A 81 -5.69 6.22 -4.39
N ILE A 82 -6.55 5.71 -3.53
CA ILE A 82 -8.00 5.68 -3.77
C ILE A 82 -8.55 7.10 -3.88
N ILE A 83 -8.17 7.98 -2.97
CA ILE A 83 -8.59 9.38 -2.98
C ILE A 83 -8.13 10.09 -4.26
N ALA A 84 -6.87 9.90 -4.64
CA ALA A 84 -6.33 10.50 -5.86
C ALA A 84 -7.07 10.01 -7.11
N GLY A 85 -7.41 8.73 -7.16
CA GLY A 85 -8.18 8.16 -8.25
C GLY A 85 -9.59 8.73 -8.34
N GLU A 86 -10.25 8.93 -7.20
CA GLU A 86 -11.58 9.54 -7.14
C GLU A 86 -11.55 11.00 -7.60
N GLU A 87 -10.55 11.76 -7.18
CA GLU A 87 -10.39 13.15 -7.59
C GLU A 87 -10.19 13.26 -9.10
N ARG A 88 -9.39 12.38 -9.69
CA ARG A 88 -9.18 12.37 -11.14
C ARG A 88 -10.47 12.07 -11.90
N ARG A 89 -11.28 11.13 -11.39
CA ARG A 89 -12.58 10.81 -12.01
C ARG A 89 -13.55 11.97 -11.93
N LYS A 90 -13.52 12.73 -10.83
CA LYS A 90 -14.37 13.91 -10.68
C LYS A 90 -13.94 15.06 -11.59
N ALA A 91 -12.65 15.15 -11.88
CA ALA A 91 -12.08 16.23 -12.69
C ALA A 91 -12.31 16.05 -14.19
N SER A 92 -12.64 14.84 -14.62
CA SER A 92 -12.80 14.51 -16.04
C SER A 92 -14.25 14.61 -16.54
#